data_c7b2e425dec2cbf2c2242d167aeafa6d
#
_entry.id   c7b2e425dec2cbf2c2242d167aeafa6d
#
_cell.length_a   1.000
_cell.length_b   1.000
_cell.length_c   1.000
_cell.angle_alpha   90.00
_cell.angle_beta   90.00
_cell.angle_gamma   90.00
#
_symmetry.space_group_name_H-M   'P 1'
#
loop_
_entity.id
_entity.type
_entity.pdbx_description
1 polymer ?
#
loop_
_entity_poly.entity_id
_entity_poly.type
_entity_poly.pdbx_seq_one_letter_code
_entity_poly.pdbx_strand_id
1 'polypeptide(L)'
;MIKLCIFDLDGTLTNTLPAISHFGNTALCAHGFREIDMEKYKYLVGDGRDILIHRMLAENGADTPENFDAVGKTYDAAYEADPLYDTHPYDGIPELLHKLRGAGIKTAVLSNKPDNVACDVVNIFFSGLFDTAHGQRKGIKTKPNPEGALMILDELSVKAEETVFIGDTNVDINTGKNAGMKTIGAKWGFRTEKELSDAGADFIAAEPLDIAEIIFKMQNE
;
A
#
# COMPACT_ATOMS: atom_id res chain seq x y z
N MET A 1 3.01 -24.67 3.70
CA MET A 1 3.26 -23.87 4.93
C MET A 1 3.67 -22.47 4.51
N ILE A 2 3.02 -21.42 5.04
CA ILE A 2 3.36 -20.03 4.73
C ILE A 2 4.68 -19.64 5.39
N LYS A 3 5.57 -19.04 4.61
CA LYS A 3 6.92 -18.60 5.01
C LYS A 3 7.15 -17.10 4.86
N LEU A 4 6.29 -16.41 4.09
CA LEU A 4 6.41 -14.97 3.80
C LEU A 4 5.05 -14.31 3.77
N CYS A 5 4.98 -13.11 4.36
CA CYS A 5 3.88 -12.18 4.21
C CYS A 5 4.39 -10.91 3.53
N ILE A 6 3.82 -10.56 2.37
CA ILE A 6 4.07 -9.30 1.69
C ILE A 6 2.90 -8.36 1.97
N PHE A 7 3.18 -7.19 2.48
CA PHE A 7 2.18 -6.18 2.84
C PHE A 7 2.24 -4.99 1.89
N ASP A 8 1.09 -4.44 1.54
CA ASP A 8 1.05 -3.04 1.11
C ASP A 8 1.32 -2.11 2.29
N LEU A 9 1.57 -0.83 2.01
CA LEU A 9 1.91 0.18 3.00
C LEU A 9 0.72 1.10 3.31
N ASP A 10 0.31 1.91 2.33
CA ASP A 10 -0.70 2.96 2.48
C ASP A 10 -2.11 2.35 2.57
N GLY A 11 -2.79 2.47 3.69
CA GLY A 11 -4.11 1.85 3.93
C GLY A 11 -4.04 0.44 4.51
N THR A 12 -2.88 -0.19 4.51
CA THR A 12 -2.68 -1.54 5.06
C THR A 12 -1.87 -1.53 6.35
N LEU A 13 -0.64 -1.05 6.31
CA LEU A 13 0.24 -0.92 7.49
C LEU A 13 0.08 0.42 8.19
N THR A 14 -0.10 1.49 7.41
CA THR A 14 -0.21 2.87 7.90
C THR A 14 -1.45 3.57 7.36
N ASN A 15 -2.09 4.36 8.20
CA ASN A 15 -3.10 5.33 7.78
C ASN A 15 -2.39 6.58 7.25
N THR A 16 -2.30 6.69 5.94
CA THR A 16 -1.68 7.81 5.21
C THR A 16 -2.70 8.70 4.51
N LEU A 17 -3.98 8.40 4.63
CA LEU A 17 -5.04 9.16 3.96
C LEU A 17 -5.04 10.65 4.35
N PRO A 18 -4.85 11.01 5.64
CA PRO A 18 -4.74 12.42 6.04
C PRO A 18 -3.59 13.14 5.35
N ALA A 19 -2.39 12.53 5.32
CA ALA A 19 -1.22 13.08 4.66
C ALA A 19 -1.44 13.29 3.16
N ILE A 20 -1.89 12.25 2.46
CA ILE A 20 -2.09 12.27 1.01
C ILE A 20 -3.14 13.34 0.64
N SER A 21 -4.24 13.42 1.38
CA SER A 21 -5.29 14.41 1.12
C SER A 21 -4.83 15.84 1.43
N HIS A 22 -4.07 16.03 2.52
CA HIS A 22 -3.50 17.32 2.88
C HIS A 22 -2.57 17.85 1.79
N PHE A 23 -1.59 17.08 1.37
CA PHE A 23 -0.63 17.49 0.34
C PHE A 23 -1.28 17.62 -1.04
N GLY A 24 -2.24 16.73 -1.35
CA GLY A 24 -3.03 16.83 -2.57
C GLY A 24 -3.81 18.14 -2.65
N ASN A 25 -4.53 18.49 -1.59
CA ASN A 25 -5.29 19.74 -1.52
C ASN A 25 -4.38 20.97 -1.48
N THR A 26 -3.25 20.92 -0.76
CA THR A 26 -2.23 21.97 -0.78
C THR A 26 -1.75 22.25 -2.21
N ALA A 27 -1.44 21.20 -2.97
CA ALA A 27 -1.01 21.33 -4.36
C ALA A 27 -2.12 21.88 -5.26
N LEU A 28 -3.35 21.38 -5.13
CA LEU A 28 -4.50 21.89 -5.89
C LEU A 28 -4.75 23.37 -5.62
N CYS A 29 -4.82 23.78 -4.36
CA CYS A 29 -5.08 25.17 -3.96
C CYS A 29 -3.99 26.13 -4.44
N ALA A 30 -2.71 25.71 -4.40
CA ALA A 30 -1.59 26.52 -4.90
C ALA A 30 -1.72 26.87 -6.39
N HIS A 31 -2.45 26.05 -7.16
CA HIS A 31 -2.72 26.26 -8.59
C HIS A 31 -4.15 26.72 -8.89
N GLY A 32 -4.91 27.17 -7.87
CA GLY A 32 -6.25 27.75 -8.04
C GLY A 32 -7.36 26.72 -8.26
N PHE A 33 -7.12 25.44 -8.01
CA PHE A 33 -8.11 24.37 -8.05
C PHE A 33 -8.82 24.21 -6.71
N ARG A 34 -9.99 23.55 -6.73
CA ARG A 34 -10.79 23.29 -5.53
C ARG A 34 -10.22 22.09 -4.75
N GLU A 35 -10.34 22.17 -3.44
CA GLU A 35 -10.08 21.04 -2.57
C GLU A 35 -11.02 19.87 -2.86
N ILE A 36 -10.52 18.65 -2.61
CA ILE A 36 -11.26 17.42 -2.70
C ILE A 36 -11.47 16.91 -1.27
N ASP A 37 -12.67 16.42 -0.98
CA ASP A 37 -13.00 15.80 0.31
C ASP A 37 -12.07 14.61 0.59
N MET A 38 -11.59 14.50 1.85
CA MET A 38 -10.64 13.45 2.23
C MET A 38 -11.17 12.03 1.96
N GLU A 39 -12.47 11.78 2.16
CA GLU A 39 -13.06 10.46 1.90
C GLU A 39 -13.01 10.07 0.42
N LYS A 40 -13.05 11.04 -0.49
CA LYS A 40 -12.85 10.77 -1.92
C LYS A 40 -11.44 10.30 -2.24
N TYR A 41 -10.43 10.75 -1.50
CA TYR A 41 -9.05 10.31 -1.71
C TYR A 41 -8.90 8.80 -1.58
N LYS A 42 -9.74 8.11 -0.80
CA LYS A 42 -9.76 6.64 -0.75
C LYS A 42 -9.84 6.00 -2.14
N TYR A 43 -10.53 6.64 -3.09
CA TYR A 43 -10.71 6.15 -4.46
C TYR A 43 -9.72 6.76 -5.47
N LEU A 44 -8.99 7.78 -5.09
CA LEU A 44 -7.98 8.39 -5.93
C LEU A 44 -6.62 7.68 -5.78
N VAL A 45 -6.34 7.12 -4.59
CA VAL A 45 -5.09 6.44 -4.22
C VAL A 45 -5.08 4.94 -4.60
N GLY A 46 -3.90 4.32 -4.55
CA GLY A 46 -3.66 2.89 -4.74
C GLY A 46 -2.83 2.57 -6.00
N ASP A 47 -2.97 3.36 -7.06
CA ASP A 47 -2.29 3.12 -8.36
C ASP A 47 -1.00 3.93 -8.55
N GLY A 48 -0.51 4.56 -7.49
CA GLY A 48 0.72 5.35 -7.48
C GLY A 48 0.50 6.85 -7.71
N ARG A 49 1.60 7.60 -7.57
CA ARG A 49 1.61 9.07 -7.53
C ARG A 49 1.06 9.72 -8.80
N ASP A 50 1.45 9.23 -9.97
CA ASP A 50 1.05 9.87 -11.23
C ASP A 50 -0.46 9.73 -11.48
N ILE A 51 -1.01 8.55 -11.19
CA ILE A 51 -2.46 8.30 -11.32
C ILE A 51 -3.24 9.13 -10.28
N LEU A 52 -2.71 9.30 -9.06
CA LEU A 52 -3.30 10.19 -8.07
C LEU A 52 -3.42 11.62 -8.61
N ILE A 53 -2.34 12.19 -9.16
CA ILE A 53 -2.36 13.56 -9.71
C ILE A 53 -3.37 13.69 -10.85
N HIS A 54 -3.39 12.74 -11.80
CA HIS A 54 -4.38 12.73 -12.87
C HIS A 54 -5.82 12.71 -12.33
N ARG A 55 -6.11 11.84 -11.37
CA ARG A 55 -7.45 11.75 -10.76
C ARG A 55 -7.85 13.02 -10.01
N MET A 56 -6.93 13.63 -9.26
CA MET A 56 -7.16 14.91 -8.58
C MET A 56 -7.51 16.03 -9.58
N LEU A 57 -6.77 16.11 -10.68
CA LEU A 57 -7.03 17.09 -11.73
C LEU A 57 -8.33 16.79 -12.48
N ALA A 58 -8.65 15.52 -12.72
CA ALA A 58 -9.91 15.12 -13.35
C ALA A 58 -11.13 15.52 -12.50
N GLU A 59 -11.09 15.40 -11.17
CA GLU A 59 -12.12 15.88 -10.23
C GLU A 59 -12.35 17.41 -10.36
N ASN A 60 -11.36 18.12 -10.85
CA ASN A 60 -11.43 19.57 -11.11
C ASN A 60 -11.73 19.91 -12.59
N GLY A 61 -11.87 18.90 -13.48
CA GLY A 61 -12.02 19.11 -14.93
C GLY A 61 -10.79 19.76 -15.59
N ALA A 62 -9.60 19.54 -15.03
CA ALA A 62 -8.37 20.27 -15.35
C ALA A 62 -7.18 19.32 -15.66
N ASP A 63 -7.43 18.06 -16.01
CA ASP A 63 -6.38 17.09 -16.31
C ASP A 63 -5.75 17.37 -17.69
N THR A 64 -4.70 18.20 -17.66
CA THR A 64 -3.86 18.50 -18.82
C THR A 64 -2.39 18.26 -18.49
N PRO A 65 -1.51 18.03 -19.48
CA PRO A 65 -0.07 17.84 -19.23
C PRO A 65 0.57 18.98 -18.43
N GLU A 66 0.19 20.23 -18.70
CA GLU A 66 0.73 21.41 -18.02
C GLU A 66 0.34 21.43 -16.54
N ASN A 67 -0.93 21.13 -16.22
CA ASN A 67 -1.43 21.08 -14.87
C ASN A 67 -0.85 19.87 -14.12
N PHE A 68 -0.71 18.73 -14.78
CA PHE A 68 -0.08 17.54 -14.21
C PHE A 68 1.35 17.84 -13.74
N ASP A 69 2.16 18.48 -14.59
CA ASP A 69 3.52 18.85 -14.23
C ASP A 69 3.58 19.89 -13.10
N ALA A 70 2.71 20.90 -13.13
CA ALA A 70 2.70 21.96 -12.13
C ALA A 70 2.22 21.46 -10.76
N VAL A 71 1.04 20.83 -10.70
CA VAL A 71 0.46 20.29 -9.47
C VAL A 71 1.32 19.16 -8.92
N GLY A 72 1.83 18.29 -9.80
CA GLY A 72 2.69 17.20 -9.40
C GLY A 72 3.98 17.66 -8.71
N LYS A 73 4.66 18.67 -9.24
CA LYS A 73 5.86 19.26 -8.59
C LYS A 73 5.55 19.85 -7.22
N THR A 74 4.40 20.52 -7.09
CA THR A 74 4.00 21.12 -5.80
C THR A 74 3.65 20.03 -4.79
N TYR A 75 2.95 18.96 -5.22
CA TYR A 75 2.64 17.80 -4.39
C TYR A 75 3.92 17.12 -3.89
N ASP A 76 4.86 16.82 -4.79
CA ASP A 76 6.11 16.16 -4.43
C ASP A 76 6.92 16.99 -3.42
N ALA A 77 7.09 18.30 -3.68
CA ALA A 77 7.82 19.18 -2.79
C ALA A 77 7.17 19.31 -1.39
N ALA A 78 5.84 19.37 -1.33
CA ALA A 78 5.11 19.43 -0.06
C ALA A 78 5.23 18.10 0.70
N TYR A 79 5.13 16.98 0.01
CA TYR A 79 5.25 15.65 0.61
C TYR A 79 6.68 15.37 1.11
N GLU A 80 7.71 15.76 0.34
CA GLU A 80 9.13 15.61 0.73
C GLU A 80 9.50 16.48 1.95
N ALA A 81 8.83 17.62 2.13
CA ALA A 81 9.09 18.51 3.26
C ALA A 81 8.63 17.91 4.61
N ASP A 82 7.57 17.10 4.62
CA ASP A 82 7.05 16.43 5.82
C ASP A 82 6.39 15.09 5.47
N PRO A 83 7.19 14.06 5.13
CA PRO A 83 6.68 12.78 4.63
C PRO A 83 5.90 11.95 5.66
N LEU A 84 5.94 12.37 6.93
CA LEU A 84 5.27 11.72 8.05
C LEU A 84 4.07 12.51 8.58
N TYR A 85 3.70 13.62 7.94
CA TYR A 85 2.54 14.41 8.33
C TYR A 85 1.33 13.51 8.58
N ASP A 86 0.78 13.55 9.79
CA ASP A 86 -0.40 12.80 10.24
C ASP A 86 -0.47 11.34 9.73
N THR A 87 0.71 10.68 9.69
CA THR A 87 0.88 9.28 9.28
C THR A 87 1.10 8.42 10.51
N HIS A 88 0.28 7.40 10.70
CA HIS A 88 0.35 6.50 11.86
C HIS A 88 0.17 5.04 11.45
N PRO A 89 0.89 4.08 12.09
CA PRO A 89 0.54 2.66 11.99
C PRO A 89 -0.90 2.43 12.41
N TYR A 90 -1.59 1.50 11.76
CA TYR A 90 -2.86 1.01 12.29
C TYR A 90 -2.64 0.24 13.59
N ASP A 91 -3.61 0.35 14.52
CA ASP A 91 -3.57 -0.36 15.80
C ASP A 91 -3.47 -1.88 15.56
N GLY A 92 -2.58 -2.54 16.31
CA GLY A 92 -2.34 -3.98 16.18
C GLY A 92 -1.32 -4.40 15.11
N ILE A 93 -0.90 -3.52 14.19
CA ILE A 93 0.11 -3.85 13.16
C ILE A 93 1.47 -4.22 13.78
N PRO A 94 2.05 -3.44 14.70
CA PRO A 94 3.32 -3.84 15.33
C PRO A 94 3.22 -5.20 16.04
N GLU A 95 2.11 -5.46 16.73
CA GLU A 95 1.89 -6.75 17.40
C GLU A 95 1.79 -7.91 16.40
N LEU A 96 1.04 -7.73 15.30
CA LEU A 96 0.96 -8.70 14.20
C LEU A 96 2.34 -9.05 13.67
N LEU A 97 3.16 -8.03 13.34
CA LEU A 97 4.50 -8.24 12.78
C LEU A 97 5.40 -9.00 13.75
N HIS A 98 5.38 -8.67 15.05
CA HIS A 98 6.10 -9.44 16.07
C HIS A 98 5.62 -10.89 16.15
N LYS A 99 4.31 -11.13 16.07
CA LYS A 99 3.72 -12.47 16.12
C LYS A 99 4.11 -13.32 14.91
N LEU A 100 4.10 -12.76 13.70
CA LEU A 100 4.52 -13.44 12.48
C LEU A 100 6.01 -13.78 12.53
N ARG A 101 6.87 -12.82 12.88
CA ARG A 101 8.31 -13.05 13.01
C ARG A 101 8.65 -14.04 14.11
N GLY A 102 7.95 -14.00 15.25
CA GLY A 102 8.07 -14.97 16.33
C GLY A 102 7.72 -16.41 15.89
N ALA A 103 6.88 -16.57 14.88
CA ALA A 103 6.54 -17.83 14.25
C ALA A 103 7.51 -18.22 13.11
N GLY A 104 8.58 -17.46 12.86
CA GLY A 104 9.56 -17.71 11.81
C GLY A 104 9.08 -17.34 10.40
N ILE A 105 8.01 -16.54 10.28
CA ILE A 105 7.48 -16.06 9.01
C ILE A 105 8.20 -14.75 8.65
N LYS A 106 8.79 -14.69 7.45
CA LYS A 106 9.38 -13.49 6.90
C LYS A 106 8.30 -12.44 6.58
N THR A 107 8.68 -11.18 6.62
CA THR A 107 7.79 -10.07 6.31
C THR A 107 8.43 -9.12 5.31
N ALA A 108 7.67 -8.65 4.34
CA ALA A 108 8.14 -7.72 3.33
C ALA A 108 7.08 -6.65 3.03
N VAL A 109 7.51 -5.51 2.49
CA VAL A 109 6.61 -4.45 2.01
C VAL A 109 6.75 -4.30 0.50
N LEU A 110 5.62 -4.15 -0.19
CA LEU A 110 5.55 -3.76 -1.61
C LEU A 110 4.49 -2.67 -1.80
N SER A 111 4.93 -1.47 -2.15
CA SER A 111 4.03 -0.33 -2.32
C SER A 111 4.19 0.35 -3.69
N ASN A 112 3.11 0.98 -4.18
CA ASN A 112 3.14 1.89 -5.33
C ASN A 112 3.58 3.32 -4.94
N LYS A 113 3.88 3.57 -3.67
CA LYS A 113 4.52 4.79 -3.17
C LYS A 113 5.97 4.89 -3.67
N PRO A 114 6.53 6.09 -3.96
CA PRO A 114 7.95 6.23 -4.31
C PRO A 114 8.86 5.51 -3.32
N ASP A 115 9.89 4.81 -3.83
CA ASP A 115 10.71 3.86 -3.06
C ASP A 115 11.39 4.50 -1.84
N ASN A 116 12.00 5.66 -2.00
CA ASN A 116 12.63 6.40 -0.91
C ASN A 116 11.62 6.70 0.22
N VAL A 117 10.43 7.19 -0.13
CA VAL A 117 9.40 7.54 0.87
C VAL A 117 8.83 6.29 1.55
N ALA A 118 8.59 5.22 0.79
CA ALA A 118 8.12 3.96 1.35
C ALA A 118 9.12 3.37 2.35
N CYS A 119 10.41 3.34 1.97
CA CYS A 119 11.47 2.84 2.85
C CYS A 119 11.64 3.70 4.10
N ASP A 120 11.53 5.03 4.00
CA ASP A 120 11.61 5.93 5.16
C ASP A 120 10.47 5.67 6.15
N VAL A 121 9.23 5.55 5.68
CA VAL A 121 8.06 5.21 6.51
C VAL A 121 8.26 3.87 7.21
N VAL A 122 8.72 2.85 6.48
CA VAL A 122 8.98 1.51 7.05
C VAL A 122 10.09 1.57 8.11
N ASN A 123 11.17 2.27 7.84
CA ASN A 123 12.30 2.39 8.78
C ASN A 123 11.92 3.13 10.07
N ILE A 124 11.06 4.14 9.97
CA ILE A 124 10.66 4.95 11.11
C ILE A 124 9.66 4.21 12.01
N PHE A 125 8.60 3.63 11.42
CA PHE A 125 7.54 3.02 12.21
C PHE A 125 7.77 1.53 12.52
N PHE A 126 8.55 0.82 11.70
CA PHE A 126 8.66 -0.63 11.75
C PHE A 126 10.10 -1.13 11.71
N SER A 127 11.05 -0.34 12.24
CA SER A 127 12.49 -0.67 12.22
C SER A 127 12.76 -2.10 12.69
N GLY A 128 13.43 -2.90 11.85
CA GLY A 128 13.79 -4.29 12.14
C GLY A 128 12.64 -5.30 12.07
N LEU A 129 11.43 -4.88 11.69
CA LEU A 129 10.26 -5.78 11.58
C LEU A 129 10.05 -6.32 10.16
N PHE A 130 10.73 -5.78 9.15
CA PHE A 130 10.67 -6.28 7.78
C PHE A 130 12.03 -6.78 7.31
N ASP A 131 12.02 -7.87 6.53
CA ASP A 131 13.22 -8.45 5.92
C ASP A 131 13.62 -7.65 4.68
N THR A 132 12.64 -7.07 3.96
CA THR A 132 12.86 -6.14 2.84
C THR A 132 11.65 -5.23 2.64
N ALA A 133 11.86 -4.06 2.01
CA ALA A 133 10.80 -3.12 1.66
C ALA A 133 11.10 -2.49 0.30
N HIS A 134 10.12 -2.48 -0.58
CA HIS A 134 10.21 -1.92 -1.92
C HIS A 134 9.01 -1.01 -2.21
N GLY A 135 9.31 0.21 -2.62
CA GLY A 135 8.36 1.11 -3.26
C GLY A 135 8.50 1.10 -4.78
N GLN A 136 7.87 2.08 -5.42
CA GLN A 136 7.94 2.25 -6.86
C GLN A 136 9.30 2.79 -7.29
N ARG A 137 9.96 2.07 -8.22
CA ARG A 137 11.25 2.42 -8.83
C ARG A 137 11.15 2.47 -10.35
N LYS A 138 11.97 3.33 -10.95
CA LYS A 138 12.05 3.42 -12.42
C LYS A 138 12.44 2.07 -13.01
N GLY A 139 11.70 1.64 -14.02
CA GLY A 139 11.94 0.37 -14.73
C GLY A 139 11.23 -0.84 -14.13
N ILE A 140 10.61 -0.72 -12.96
CA ILE A 140 9.76 -1.74 -12.36
C ILE A 140 8.29 -1.34 -12.53
N LYS A 141 7.47 -2.24 -13.02
CA LYS A 141 6.03 -1.98 -13.20
C LYS A 141 5.32 -1.92 -11.85
N THR A 142 4.41 -0.95 -11.74
CA THR A 142 3.56 -0.79 -10.54
C THR A 142 2.60 -1.96 -10.34
N LYS A 143 2.18 -2.22 -9.11
CA LYS A 143 1.03 -3.07 -8.82
C LYS A 143 -0.18 -2.58 -9.66
N PRO A 144 -1.00 -3.46 -10.25
CA PRO A 144 -1.12 -4.90 -10.01
C PRO A 144 -0.20 -5.78 -10.86
N ASN A 145 0.82 -5.23 -11.52
CA ASN A 145 1.83 -6.07 -12.17
C ASN A 145 2.60 -6.87 -11.10
N PRO A 146 2.80 -8.17 -11.27
CA PRO A 146 3.44 -9.01 -10.24
C PRO A 146 4.95 -8.83 -10.13
N GLU A 147 5.60 -8.06 -11.01
CA GLU A 147 7.05 -7.96 -11.12
C GLU A 147 7.72 -7.63 -9.77
N GLY A 148 7.23 -6.61 -9.04
CA GLY A 148 7.78 -6.26 -7.74
C GLY A 148 7.60 -7.36 -6.69
N ALA A 149 6.46 -8.06 -6.70
CA ALA A 149 6.22 -9.19 -5.79
C ALA A 149 7.12 -10.38 -6.11
N LEU A 150 7.32 -10.70 -7.39
CA LEU A 150 8.22 -11.78 -7.82
C LEU A 150 9.69 -11.47 -7.48
N MET A 151 10.11 -10.21 -7.55
CA MET A 151 11.45 -9.78 -7.11
C MET A 151 11.67 -10.02 -5.61
N ILE A 152 10.66 -9.76 -4.77
CA ILE A 152 10.72 -10.07 -3.33
C ILE A 152 10.83 -11.59 -3.08
N LEU A 153 10.10 -12.40 -3.85
CA LEU A 153 10.21 -13.85 -3.74
C LEU A 153 11.63 -14.33 -4.03
N ASP A 154 12.24 -13.82 -5.10
CA ASP A 154 13.62 -14.16 -5.50
C ASP A 154 14.63 -13.72 -4.43
N GLU A 155 14.53 -12.46 -3.99
CA GLU A 155 15.40 -11.87 -2.96
C GLU A 155 15.37 -12.68 -1.65
N LEU A 156 14.18 -13.08 -1.20
CA LEU A 156 14.00 -13.80 0.04
C LEU A 156 14.05 -15.33 -0.12
N SER A 157 14.21 -15.83 -1.34
CA SER A 157 14.25 -17.26 -1.69
C SER A 157 13.03 -18.03 -1.17
N VAL A 158 11.82 -17.48 -1.38
CA VAL A 158 10.52 -18.08 -1.00
C VAL A 158 9.67 -18.27 -2.25
N LYS A 159 8.85 -19.31 -2.28
CA LYS A 159 7.95 -19.57 -3.42
C LYS A 159 6.61 -18.86 -3.26
N ALA A 160 5.92 -18.61 -4.39
CA ALA A 160 4.61 -17.96 -4.40
C ALA A 160 3.56 -18.72 -3.56
N GLU A 161 3.53 -20.06 -3.67
CA GLU A 161 2.61 -20.90 -2.90
C GLU A 161 2.88 -20.93 -1.39
N GLU A 162 4.03 -20.42 -0.95
CA GLU A 162 4.43 -20.26 0.45
C GLU A 162 4.28 -18.82 0.94
N THR A 163 3.66 -17.94 0.12
CA THR A 163 3.54 -16.51 0.36
C THR A 163 2.10 -16.07 0.38
N VAL A 164 1.79 -15.11 1.26
CA VAL A 164 0.51 -14.40 1.29
C VAL A 164 0.75 -12.92 0.98
N PHE A 165 -0.04 -12.35 0.07
CA PHE A 165 -0.07 -10.92 -0.18
C PHE A 165 -1.23 -10.29 0.60
N ILE A 166 -0.95 -9.23 1.37
CA ILE A 166 -1.91 -8.54 2.23
C ILE A 166 -2.04 -7.09 1.76
N GLY A 167 -3.26 -6.65 1.50
CA GLY A 167 -3.51 -5.27 1.09
C GLY A 167 -4.98 -4.89 1.21
N ASP A 168 -5.25 -3.60 1.07
CA ASP A 168 -6.58 -3.04 1.32
C ASP A 168 -7.31 -2.61 0.05
N THR A 169 -6.72 -2.86 -1.13
CA THR A 169 -7.31 -2.50 -2.42
C THR A 169 -7.39 -3.69 -3.39
N ASN A 170 -8.21 -3.55 -4.43
CA ASN A 170 -8.24 -4.48 -5.56
C ASN A 170 -6.89 -4.58 -6.27
N VAL A 171 -6.05 -3.55 -6.21
CA VAL A 171 -4.69 -3.55 -6.79
C VAL A 171 -3.83 -4.60 -6.10
N ASP A 172 -3.92 -4.69 -4.78
CA ASP A 172 -3.15 -5.64 -3.96
C ASP A 172 -3.60 -7.07 -4.18
N ILE A 173 -4.94 -7.28 -4.15
CA ILE A 173 -5.53 -8.60 -4.40
C ILE A 173 -5.10 -9.11 -5.78
N ASN A 174 -5.20 -8.26 -6.81
CA ASN A 174 -4.77 -8.62 -8.15
C ASN A 174 -3.25 -8.84 -8.24
N THR A 175 -2.43 -8.09 -7.49
CA THR A 175 -0.98 -8.32 -7.45
C THR A 175 -0.65 -9.70 -6.92
N GLY A 176 -1.22 -10.08 -5.77
CA GLY A 176 -1.03 -11.40 -5.18
C GLY A 176 -1.47 -12.52 -6.13
N LYS A 177 -2.67 -12.40 -6.72
CA LYS A 177 -3.20 -13.38 -7.69
C LYS A 177 -2.32 -13.50 -8.94
N ASN A 178 -1.89 -12.36 -9.50
CA ASN A 178 -1.03 -12.35 -10.69
C ASN A 178 0.37 -12.95 -10.40
N ALA A 179 0.81 -12.90 -9.14
CA ALA A 179 2.05 -13.52 -8.69
C ALA A 179 1.86 -14.99 -8.24
N GLY A 180 0.64 -15.54 -8.27
CA GLY A 180 0.36 -16.92 -7.84
C GLY A 180 0.34 -17.12 -6.32
N MET A 181 0.13 -16.06 -5.55
CA MET A 181 0.06 -16.07 -4.09
C MET A 181 -1.38 -16.17 -3.59
N LYS A 182 -1.55 -16.59 -2.35
CA LYS A 182 -2.78 -16.36 -1.60
C LYS A 182 -2.89 -14.88 -1.22
N THR A 183 -4.13 -14.41 -1.05
CA THR A 183 -4.40 -13.00 -0.77
C THR A 183 -5.29 -12.81 0.46
N ILE A 184 -4.98 -11.81 1.28
CA ILE A 184 -5.81 -11.37 2.39
C ILE A 184 -6.17 -9.89 2.17
N GLY A 185 -7.46 -9.59 2.10
CA GLY A 185 -7.98 -8.23 2.05
C GLY A 185 -8.05 -7.61 3.45
N ALA A 186 -7.43 -6.45 3.64
CA ALA A 186 -7.44 -5.67 4.87
C ALA A 186 -8.67 -4.74 4.89
N LYS A 187 -9.68 -5.04 5.69
CA LYS A 187 -10.96 -4.31 5.71
C LYS A 187 -10.90 -2.93 6.34
N TRP A 188 -9.87 -2.64 7.13
CA TRP A 188 -9.70 -1.33 7.81
C TRP A 188 -9.16 -0.23 6.92
N GLY A 189 -8.73 -0.57 5.68
CA GLY A 189 -8.11 0.37 4.76
C GLY A 189 -9.09 1.17 3.90
N PHE A 190 -8.73 1.42 2.64
CA PHE A 190 -9.43 2.36 1.77
C PHE A 190 -10.63 1.76 1.03
N ARG A 191 -10.67 0.43 0.82
CA ARG A 191 -11.76 -0.24 0.09
C ARG A 191 -12.65 -1.03 1.02
N THR A 192 -13.89 -1.22 0.58
CA THR A 192 -14.88 -2.00 1.30
C THR A 192 -14.61 -3.51 1.19
N GLU A 193 -15.10 -4.28 2.16
CA GLU A 193 -15.08 -5.74 2.12
C GLU A 193 -15.65 -6.30 0.82
N LYS A 194 -16.73 -5.67 0.32
CA LYS A 194 -17.34 -6.09 -0.95
C LYS A 194 -16.38 -5.93 -2.13
N GLU A 195 -15.67 -4.80 -2.22
CA GLU A 195 -14.71 -4.55 -3.30
C GLU A 195 -13.53 -5.54 -3.24
N LEU A 196 -13.03 -5.84 -2.05
CA LEU A 196 -11.97 -6.83 -1.84
C LEU A 196 -12.44 -8.25 -2.23
N SER A 197 -13.66 -8.61 -1.85
CA SER A 197 -14.28 -9.89 -2.21
C SER A 197 -14.55 -9.99 -3.72
N ASP A 198 -15.05 -8.93 -4.34
CA ASP A 198 -15.29 -8.86 -5.79
C ASP A 198 -13.95 -8.96 -6.58
N ALA A 199 -12.85 -8.43 -6.04
CA ALA A 199 -11.50 -8.63 -6.59
C ALA A 199 -11.01 -10.08 -6.43
N GLY A 200 -11.66 -10.88 -5.62
CA GLY A 200 -11.39 -12.29 -5.39
C GLY A 200 -10.31 -12.54 -4.34
N ALA A 201 -10.31 -11.75 -3.26
CA ALA A 201 -9.48 -12.04 -2.10
C ALA A 201 -9.80 -13.46 -1.56
N ASP A 202 -8.76 -14.25 -1.25
CA ASP A 202 -8.96 -15.59 -0.68
C ASP A 202 -9.52 -15.50 0.74
N PHE A 203 -9.12 -14.48 1.49
CA PHE A 203 -9.57 -14.20 2.86
C PHE A 203 -9.75 -12.70 3.08
N ILE A 204 -10.59 -12.35 4.08
CA ILE A 204 -10.76 -10.97 4.55
C ILE A 204 -10.42 -10.94 6.04
N ALA A 205 -9.56 -10.00 6.44
CA ALA A 205 -9.24 -9.68 7.82
C ALA A 205 -10.02 -8.42 8.24
N ALA A 206 -10.75 -8.48 9.33
CA ALA A 206 -11.48 -7.33 9.88
C ALA A 206 -10.56 -6.40 10.68
N GLU A 207 -9.55 -6.98 11.34
CA GLU A 207 -8.51 -6.27 12.09
C GLU A 207 -7.14 -6.92 11.87
N PRO A 208 -6.02 -6.23 12.17
CA PRO A 208 -4.68 -6.73 11.85
C PRO A 208 -4.37 -8.11 12.44
N LEU A 209 -4.78 -8.41 13.65
CA LEU A 209 -4.48 -9.69 14.30
C LEU A 209 -5.18 -10.89 13.67
N ASP A 210 -6.30 -10.70 12.96
CA ASP A 210 -6.98 -11.75 12.20
C ASP A 210 -6.04 -12.37 11.14
N ILE A 211 -5.11 -11.58 10.61
CA ILE A 211 -4.13 -12.08 9.62
C ILE A 211 -3.32 -13.24 10.18
N ALA A 212 -2.83 -13.11 11.43
CA ALA A 212 -2.08 -14.19 12.06
C ALA A 212 -2.94 -15.44 12.27
N GLU A 213 -4.21 -15.27 12.65
CA GLU A 213 -5.14 -16.39 12.84
C GLU A 213 -5.43 -17.11 11.52
N ILE A 214 -5.67 -16.35 10.44
CA ILE A 214 -5.87 -16.90 9.09
C ILE A 214 -4.65 -17.71 8.67
N ILE A 215 -3.44 -17.12 8.78
CA ILE A 215 -2.20 -17.78 8.39
C ILE A 215 -1.93 -19.05 9.19
N PHE A 216 -2.16 -19.03 10.52
CA PHE A 216 -1.94 -20.20 11.36
C PHE A 216 -2.97 -21.31 11.09
N LYS A 217 -4.21 -20.97 10.70
CA LYS A 217 -5.18 -21.97 10.22
C LYS A 217 -4.70 -22.63 8.91
N MET A 218 -4.25 -21.84 7.93
CA MET A 218 -3.71 -22.34 6.66
C MET A 218 -2.50 -23.27 6.84
N GLN A 219 -1.79 -23.18 7.95
CA GLN A 219 -0.64 -24.08 8.24
C GLN A 219 -1.05 -25.41 8.85
N ASN A 220 -2.27 -25.53 9.37
CA ASN A 220 -2.78 -26.72 10.02
C ASN A 220 -3.69 -27.57 9.10
N GLU A 221 -4.01 -27.06 7.92
CA GLU A 221 -4.73 -27.76 6.84
C GLU A 221 -3.75 -28.45 5.88
#